data_1ebceb6b9aea277f748a95c965cc6b5d
#
_entry.id   1ebceb6b9aea277f748a95c965cc6b5d
#
_cell.length_a   1.000
_cell.length_b   1.000
_cell.length_c   1.000
_cell.angle_alpha   90.00
_cell.angle_beta   90.00
_cell.angle_gamma   90.00
#
_symmetry.space_group_name_H-M   'P 1'
#
loop_
_entity.id
_entity.type
_entity.pdbx_description
1 polymer ?
#
loop_
_entity_poly.entity_id
_entity_poly.type
_entity_poly.pdbx_seq_one_letter_code
_entity_poly.pdbx_strand_id
1 'polypeptide(L)'
;SFGLHRRWLRKAIGEVEAGAPAAILDVATGTADVAIALARRLPSARITGIDLSEGMLAVGRRKVAKAGLEQRIALQQADCLHLPFADESFDCITVAYGVRNFEHLLDGYREMARVLRKGGRLVVIELSTPPSALVRPFYKFYTRCVIPVAGRIVSKDVRAYSYLPESIAAVAQGEAMTALMEEAGLSDTAFRRMTFGVCTIYTGYKR
;
A
#
# COMPACT_ATOMS: atom_id res chain seq x y z
N SER A 1 10.81 9.92 -11.79
CA SER A 1 9.43 9.60 -11.35
C SER A 1 9.12 9.97 -9.89
N PHE A 2 10.08 10.52 -9.12
CA PHE A 2 9.89 10.88 -7.71
C PHE A 2 8.70 11.83 -7.45
N GLY A 3 8.43 12.77 -8.34
CA GLY A 3 7.30 13.69 -8.21
C GLY A 3 5.92 13.02 -8.37
N LEU A 4 5.79 12.05 -9.30
CA LEU A 4 4.54 11.32 -9.53
C LEU A 4 4.19 10.41 -8.35
N HIS A 5 5.17 9.67 -7.82
CA HIS A 5 5.00 8.81 -6.65
C HIS A 5 4.46 9.61 -5.44
N ARG A 6 5.06 10.77 -5.14
CA ARG A 6 4.60 11.66 -4.06
C ARG A 6 3.18 12.18 -4.31
N ARG A 7 2.81 12.45 -5.57
CA ARG A 7 1.46 12.90 -5.93
C ARG A 7 0.43 11.77 -5.74
N TRP A 8 0.76 10.54 -6.13
CA TRP A 8 -0.11 9.38 -5.96
C TRP A 8 -0.33 9.08 -4.48
N LEU A 9 0.76 9.02 -3.70
CA LEU A 9 0.69 8.79 -2.27
C LEU A 9 -0.13 9.87 -1.55
N ARG A 10 0.05 11.15 -1.90
CA ARG A 10 -0.73 12.25 -1.33
C ARG A 10 -2.24 12.08 -1.58
N LYS A 11 -2.63 11.56 -2.74
CA LYS A 11 -4.03 11.28 -3.04
C LYS A 11 -4.55 10.08 -2.27
N ALA A 12 -3.77 9.00 -2.11
CA ALA A 12 -4.14 7.87 -1.27
C ALA A 12 -4.30 8.28 0.20
N ILE A 13 -3.40 9.11 0.72
CA ILE A 13 -3.51 9.69 2.08
C ILE A 13 -4.79 10.54 2.20
N GLY A 14 -5.17 11.30 1.18
CA GLY A 14 -6.43 12.05 1.17
C GLY A 14 -7.67 11.16 1.30
N GLU A 15 -7.63 9.92 0.76
CA GLU A 15 -8.70 8.95 0.97
C GLU A 15 -8.76 8.46 2.43
N VAL A 16 -7.62 8.36 3.11
CA VAL A 16 -7.56 8.03 4.55
C VAL A 16 -8.09 9.18 5.40
N GLU A 17 -7.67 10.41 5.10
CA GLU A 17 -8.06 11.63 5.85
C GLU A 17 -9.57 11.86 5.85
N ALA A 18 -10.26 11.51 4.76
CA ALA A 18 -11.70 11.70 4.62
C ALA A 18 -12.52 10.97 5.71
N GLY A 19 -11.98 9.89 6.29
CA GLY A 19 -12.60 9.13 7.38
C GLY A 19 -12.19 9.61 8.79
N ALA A 20 -11.25 10.56 8.91
CA ALA A 20 -10.68 11.02 10.18
C ALA A 20 -10.36 9.89 11.19
N PRO A 21 -9.67 8.82 10.79
CA PRO A 21 -9.46 7.63 11.62
C PRO A 21 -8.58 7.94 12.82
N ALA A 22 -8.89 7.33 13.97
CA ALA A 22 -8.08 7.40 15.18
C ALA A 22 -7.04 6.28 15.26
N ALA A 23 -7.37 5.09 14.75
CA ALA A 23 -6.50 3.92 14.73
C ALA A 23 -6.28 3.43 13.28
N ILE A 24 -5.03 3.45 12.82
CA ILE A 24 -4.66 3.08 11.45
C ILE A 24 -3.68 1.91 11.47
N LEU A 25 -3.92 0.90 10.65
CA LEU A 25 -2.96 -0.16 10.35
C LEU A 25 -2.34 0.10 8.96
N ASP A 26 -1.02 0.19 8.88
CA ASP A 26 -0.26 0.30 7.63
C ASP A 26 0.41 -1.05 7.34
N VAL A 27 -0.19 -1.82 6.44
CA VAL A 27 0.25 -3.18 6.07
C VAL A 27 1.31 -3.10 4.99
N ALA A 28 2.35 -3.92 5.12
CA ALA A 28 3.57 -3.84 4.32
C ALA A 28 4.19 -2.44 4.37
N THR A 29 4.33 -1.91 5.59
CA THR A 29 4.78 -0.53 5.85
C THR A 29 6.20 -0.24 5.39
N GLY A 30 7.00 -1.28 5.18
CA GLY A 30 8.37 -1.17 4.73
C GLY A 30 9.22 -0.31 5.66
N THR A 31 9.74 0.78 5.15
CA THR A 31 10.55 1.75 5.91
C THR A 31 9.72 2.87 6.55
N ALA A 32 8.40 2.66 6.73
CA ALA A 32 7.46 3.54 7.43
C ALA A 32 7.23 4.91 6.77
N ASP A 33 7.51 5.08 5.47
CA ASP A 33 7.33 6.36 4.81
C ASP A 33 5.85 6.78 4.75
N VAL A 34 4.94 5.83 4.53
CA VAL A 34 3.48 6.04 4.53
C VAL A 34 2.98 6.35 5.94
N ALA A 35 3.37 5.54 6.93
CA ALA A 35 3.02 5.74 8.34
C ALA A 35 3.45 7.13 8.83
N ILE A 36 4.67 7.57 8.52
CA ILE A 36 5.16 8.90 8.86
C ILE A 36 4.35 10.01 8.16
N ALA A 37 4.01 9.81 6.89
CA ALA A 37 3.21 10.78 6.14
C ALA A 37 1.79 10.90 6.70
N LEU A 38 1.16 9.78 7.06
CA LEU A 38 -0.16 9.73 7.73
C LEU A 38 -0.12 10.42 9.10
N ALA A 39 0.89 10.12 9.93
CA ALA A 39 1.03 10.73 11.25
C ALA A 39 1.18 12.25 11.20
N ARG A 40 1.84 12.78 10.18
CA ARG A 40 1.97 14.22 9.97
C ARG A 40 0.66 14.90 9.54
N ARG A 41 -0.17 14.18 8.80
CA ARG A 41 -1.44 14.70 8.25
C ARG A 41 -2.60 14.52 9.22
N LEU A 42 -2.55 13.50 10.08
CA LEU A 42 -3.56 13.13 11.07
C LEU A 42 -2.96 13.20 12.48
N PRO A 43 -2.88 14.39 13.11
CA PRO A 43 -2.16 14.57 14.37
C PRO A 43 -2.71 13.74 15.54
N SER A 44 -4.00 13.40 15.53
CA SER A 44 -4.66 12.59 16.57
C SER A 44 -4.57 11.08 16.33
N ALA A 45 -4.21 10.64 15.11
CA ALA A 45 -4.18 9.23 14.79
C ALA A 45 -2.98 8.49 15.42
N ARG A 46 -3.24 7.25 15.86
CA ARG A 46 -2.22 6.25 16.20
C ARG A 46 -2.07 5.29 15.03
N ILE A 47 -0.83 4.99 14.66
CA ILE A 47 -0.53 4.17 13.50
C ILE A 47 0.27 2.96 13.94
N THR A 48 -0.18 1.79 13.54
CA THR A 48 0.58 0.54 13.65
C THR A 48 1.05 0.16 12.25
N GLY A 49 2.35 0.07 12.03
CA GLY A 49 2.93 -0.41 10.79
C GLY A 49 3.43 -1.84 10.93
N ILE A 50 3.08 -2.71 9.99
CA ILE A 50 3.57 -4.08 9.96
C ILE A 50 4.30 -4.39 8.66
N ASP A 51 5.32 -5.24 8.74
CA ASP A 51 6.05 -5.78 7.59
C ASP A 51 6.67 -7.14 7.95
N LEU A 52 6.88 -8.00 6.97
CA LEU A 52 7.62 -9.26 7.15
C LEU A 52 9.12 -9.03 7.34
N SER A 53 9.66 -7.95 6.79
CA SER A 53 11.09 -7.65 6.78
C SER A 53 11.51 -6.83 8.01
N GLU A 54 12.08 -7.50 9.01
CA GLU A 54 12.67 -6.82 10.17
C GLU A 54 13.76 -5.81 9.77
N GLY A 55 14.51 -6.09 8.69
CA GLY A 55 15.50 -5.15 8.16
C GLY A 55 14.90 -3.83 7.69
N MET A 56 13.72 -3.87 7.04
CA MET A 56 12.98 -2.67 6.65
C MET A 56 12.40 -1.94 7.85
N LEU A 57 11.83 -2.69 8.81
CA LEU A 57 11.30 -2.13 10.05
C LEU A 57 12.38 -1.43 10.88
N ALA A 58 13.59 -1.99 10.96
CA ALA A 58 14.72 -1.35 11.64
C ALA A 58 15.10 0.00 11.02
N VAL A 59 15.01 0.13 9.68
CA VAL A 59 15.17 1.42 9.01
C VAL A 59 13.99 2.34 9.33
N GLY A 60 12.77 1.80 9.33
CA GLY A 60 11.56 2.53 9.67
C GLY A 60 11.62 3.12 11.07
N ARG A 61 12.01 2.33 12.09
CA ARG A 61 12.13 2.81 13.48
C ARG A 61 13.11 3.99 13.60
N ARG A 62 14.25 3.94 12.89
CA ARG A 62 15.19 5.08 12.85
C ARG A 62 14.57 6.33 12.22
N LYS A 63 13.76 6.17 11.15
CA LYS A 63 13.06 7.29 10.53
C LYS A 63 11.97 7.88 11.43
N VAL A 64 11.21 7.02 12.10
CA VAL A 64 10.16 7.40 13.06
C VAL A 64 10.78 8.19 14.21
N ALA A 65 11.88 7.68 14.81
CA ALA A 65 12.62 8.38 15.88
C ALA A 65 13.15 9.75 15.40
N LYS A 66 13.78 9.78 14.22
CA LYS A 66 14.25 11.05 13.65
C LYS A 66 13.12 12.07 13.40
N ALA A 67 11.90 11.57 13.18
CA ALA A 67 10.71 12.41 13.00
C ALA A 67 10.02 12.82 14.32
N GLY A 68 10.44 12.27 15.48
CA GLY A 68 9.82 12.48 16.78
C GLY A 68 8.41 11.90 16.88
N LEU A 69 8.16 10.75 16.24
CA LEU A 69 6.82 10.17 16.09
C LEU A 69 6.65 8.83 16.82
N GLU A 70 7.59 8.43 17.71
CA GLU A 70 7.59 7.13 18.40
C GLU A 70 6.36 6.94 19.30
N GLN A 71 5.78 8.00 19.82
CA GLN A 71 4.58 7.94 20.65
C GLN A 71 3.30 7.69 19.83
N ARG A 72 3.37 7.82 18.50
CA ARG A 72 2.22 7.72 17.60
C ARG A 72 2.34 6.64 16.54
N ILE A 73 3.55 6.15 16.27
CA ILE A 73 3.81 5.10 15.28
C ILE A 73 4.50 3.94 15.98
N ALA A 74 3.83 2.79 16.04
CA ALA A 74 4.41 1.52 16.45
C ALA A 74 4.73 0.68 15.21
N LEU A 75 5.92 0.06 15.17
CA LEU A 75 6.33 -0.82 14.07
C LEU A 75 6.63 -2.20 14.61
N GLN A 76 5.99 -3.24 14.05
CA GLN A 76 6.20 -4.63 14.46
C GLN A 76 6.27 -5.57 13.25
N GLN A 77 7.02 -6.66 13.42
CA GLN A 77 7.07 -7.72 12.42
C GLN A 77 5.80 -8.55 12.51
N ALA A 78 5.09 -8.70 11.39
CA ALA A 78 3.90 -9.54 11.30
C ALA A 78 3.63 -9.94 9.85
N ASP A 79 2.95 -11.08 9.70
CA ASP A 79 2.42 -11.55 8.44
C ASP A 79 1.00 -11.00 8.22
N CYS A 80 0.76 -10.42 7.06
CA CYS A 80 -0.56 -9.90 6.67
C CYS A 80 -1.61 -11.02 6.46
N LEU A 81 -1.18 -12.27 6.31
CA LEU A 81 -2.07 -13.43 6.22
C LEU A 81 -2.55 -13.92 7.60
N HIS A 82 -1.90 -13.49 8.69
CA HIS A 82 -2.20 -13.85 10.07
C HIS A 82 -1.96 -12.64 10.97
N LEU A 83 -2.84 -11.66 10.92
CA LEU A 83 -2.68 -10.42 11.66
C LEU A 83 -2.82 -10.63 13.18
N PRO A 84 -1.82 -10.26 14.00
CA PRO A 84 -1.82 -10.47 15.46
C PRO A 84 -2.66 -9.40 16.19
N PHE A 85 -3.83 -9.10 15.66
CA PHE A 85 -4.77 -8.11 16.21
C PHE A 85 -6.15 -8.73 16.38
N ALA A 86 -6.87 -8.25 17.38
CA ALA A 86 -8.27 -8.60 17.58
C ALA A 86 -9.15 -8.08 16.42
N ASP A 87 -10.31 -8.70 16.25
CA ASP A 87 -11.31 -8.21 15.31
C ASP A 87 -11.67 -6.75 15.62
N GLU A 88 -11.98 -5.99 14.59
CA GLU A 88 -12.46 -4.61 14.70
C GLU A 88 -11.53 -3.67 15.50
N SER A 89 -10.21 -3.82 15.34
CA SER A 89 -9.19 -3.02 16.05
C SER A 89 -8.89 -1.68 15.37
N PHE A 90 -9.13 -1.56 14.06
CA PHE A 90 -8.69 -0.39 13.29
C PHE A 90 -9.83 0.30 12.56
N ASP A 91 -9.79 1.63 12.51
CA ASP A 91 -10.73 2.46 11.76
C ASP A 91 -10.38 2.53 10.28
N CYS A 92 -9.10 2.43 9.96
CA CYS A 92 -8.60 2.45 8.59
C CYS A 92 -7.39 1.53 8.44
N ILE A 93 -7.30 0.90 7.27
CA ILE A 93 -6.13 0.12 6.87
C ILE A 93 -5.56 0.70 5.58
N THR A 94 -4.24 0.82 5.50
CA THR A 94 -3.52 1.22 4.30
C THR A 94 -2.58 0.12 3.83
N VAL A 95 -2.47 -0.05 2.51
CA VAL A 95 -1.43 -0.87 1.88
C VAL A 95 -0.85 -0.09 0.71
N ALA A 96 0.43 0.23 0.77
CA ALA A 96 1.09 0.97 -0.29
C ALA A 96 2.17 0.14 -0.98
N TYR A 97 1.92 -0.24 -2.23
CA TYR A 97 2.84 -1.02 -3.08
C TYR A 97 3.25 -2.38 -2.50
N GLY A 98 2.37 -2.96 -1.67
CA GLY A 98 2.61 -4.20 -0.96
C GLY A 98 1.83 -5.40 -1.48
N VAL A 99 0.58 -5.19 -1.97
CA VAL A 99 -0.35 -6.29 -2.29
C VAL A 99 0.15 -7.22 -3.39
N ARG A 100 0.99 -6.75 -4.31
CA ARG A 100 1.60 -7.58 -5.36
C ARG A 100 2.59 -8.63 -4.82
N ASN A 101 3.00 -8.50 -3.56
CA ASN A 101 3.92 -9.42 -2.89
C ASN A 101 3.19 -10.41 -1.96
N PHE A 102 1.87 -10.32 -1.85
CA PHE A 102 1.09 -11.26 -1.04
C PHE A 102 1.01 -12.60 -1.75
N GLU A 103 1.36 -13.67 -1.04
CA GLU A 103 1.28 -15.04 -1.56
C GLU A 103 -0.17 -15.44 -1.83
N HIS A 104 -1.08 -15.08 -0.92
CA HIS A 104 -2.52 -15.33 -0.98
C HIS A 104 -3.28 -14.01 -0.77
N LEU A 105 -3.53 -13.29 -1.87
CA LEU A 105 -4.10 -11.94 -1.82
C LEU A 105 -5.50 -11.89 -1.16
N LEU A 106 -6.35 -12.87 -1.47
CA LEU A 106 -7.69 -12.96 -0.89
C LEU A 106 -7.65 -13.16 0.64
N ASP A 107 -6.75 -14.03 1.11
CA ASP A 107 -6.64 -14.29 2.56
C ASP A 107 -6.08 -13.07 3.29
N GLY A 108 -5.13 -12.35 2.68
CA GLY A 108 -4.69 -11.06 3.19
C GLY A 108 -5.83 -10.04 3.30
N TYR A 109 -6.72 -9.98 2.31
CA TYR A 109 -7.90 -9.11 2.38
C TYR A 109 -8.91 -9.56 3.42
N ARG A 110 -9.11 -10.87 3.62
CA ARG A 110 -9.97 -11.42 4.68
C ARG A 110 -9.46 -11.02 6.08
N GLU A 111 -8.15 -11.15 6.31
CA GLU A 111 -7.53 -10.73 7.56
C GLU A 111 -7.63 -9.21 7.79
N MET A 112 -7.40 -8.41 6.76
CA MET A 112 -7.61 -6.97 6.83
C MET A 112 -9.08 -6.63 7.12
N ALA A 113 -10.03 -7.29 6.45
CA ALA A 113 -11.46 -7.10 6.72
C ALA A 113 -11.84 -7.52 8.14
N ARG A 114 -11.23 -8.59 8.69
CA ARG A 114 -11.46 -9.03 10.06
C ARG A 114 -11.08 -7.96 11.08
N VAL A 115 -9.87 -7.41 10.96
CA VAL A 115 -9.35 -6.44 11.94
C VAL A 115 -9.87 -5.01 11.72
N LEU A 116 -10.49 -4.74 10.59
CA LEU A 116 -11.14 -3.46 10.29
C LEU A 116 -12.47 -3.37 11.03
N ARG A 117 -12.79 -2.23 11.65
CA ARG A 117 -14.07 -1.95 12.30
C ARG A 117 -15.19 -1.84 11.29
N LYS A 118 -16.42 -2.07 11.72
CA LYS A 118 -17.62 -1.74 10.93
C LYS A 118 -17.61 -0.26 10.56
N GLY A 119 -17.88 0.04 9.30
CA GLY A 119 -17.75 1.39 8.75
C GLY A 119 -16.30 1.82 8.49
N GLY A 120 -15.31 1.01 8.89
CA GLY A 120 -13.91 1.26 8.64
C GLY A 120 -13.54 1.12 7.16
N ARG A 121 -12.45 1.72 6.76
CA ARG A 121 -12.03 1.86 5.36
C ARG A 121 -10.69 1.20 5.08
N LEU A 122 -10.64 0.40 4.02
CA LEU A 122 -9.39 -0.07 3.41
C LEU A 122 -9.01 0.85 2.25
N VAL A 123 -7.75 1.28 2.22
CA VAL A 123 -7.16 2.07 1.12
C VAL A 123 -5.90 1.38 0.62
N VAL A 124 -5.92 0.92 -0.63
CA VAL A 124 -4.77 0.27 -1.28
C VAL A 124 -4.29 1.16 -2.41
N ILE A 125 -2.99 1.40 -2.47
CA ILE A 125 -2.34 2.01 -3.64
C ILE A 125 -1.32 1.03 -4.22
N GLU A 126 -1.46 0.72 -5.51
CA GLU A 126 -0.58 -0.23 -6.17
C GLU A 126 -0.24 0.21 -7.60
N LEU A 127 0.93 -0.22 -8.07
CA LEU A 127 1.31 -0.06 -9.46
C LEU A 127 0.44 -0.95 -10.33
N SER A 128 0.11 -0.46 -11.51
CA SER A 128 -0.78 -1.15 -12.43
C SER A 128 -0.33 -0.99 -13.88
N THR A 129 -0.84 -1.86 -14.75
CA THR A 129 -0.59 -1.80 -16.18
C THR A 129 -1.61 -0.89 -16.85
N PRO A 130 -1.19 0.10 -17.64
CA PRO A 130 -2.09 0.95 -18.39
C PRO A 130 -3.08 0.13 -19.24
N PRO A 131 -4.39 0.38 -19.15
CA PRO A 131 -5.39 -0.33 -19.95
C PRO A 131 -5.36 0.08 -21.42
N SER A 132 -4.93 1.30 -21.73
CA SER A 132 -4.87 1.83 -23.09
C SER A 132 -3.82 1.13 -23.95
N ALA A 133 -4.25 0.59 -25.10
CA ALA A 133 -3.35 -0.03 -26.08
C ALA A 133 -2.30 0.95 -26.63
N LEU A 134 -2.61 2.25 -26.68
CA LEU A 134 -1.68 3.29 -27.14
C LEU A 134 -0.60 3.59 -26.10
N VAL A 135 -0.91 3.54 -24.81
CA VAL A 135 0.03 3.86 -23.71
C VAL A 135 0.88 2.65 -23.35
N ARG A 136 0.36 1.44 -23.50
CA ARG A 136 1.00 0.19 -23.09
C ARG A 136 2.39 -0.06 -23.71
N PRO A 137 2.68 0.21 -24.98
CA PRO A 137 4.02 0.04 -25.55
C PRO A 137 5.04 0.95 -24.88
N PHE A 138 4.72 2.21 -24.66
CA PHE A 138 5.59 3.18 -23.99
C PHE A 138 5.85 2.79 -22.53
N TYR A 139 4.82 2.31 -21.83
CA TYR A 139 4.94 1.81 -20.48
C TYR A 139 5.87 0.57 -20.42
N LYS A 140 5.68 -0.41 -21.33
CA LYS A 140 6.54 -1.60 -21.41
C LYS A 140 8.00 -1.22 -21.69
N PHE A 141 8.24 -0.28 -22.61
CA PHE A 141 9.59 0.23 -22.88
C PHE A 141 10.18 0.88 -21.63
N TYR A 142 9.43 1.76 -20.96
CA TYR A 142 9.87 2.44 -19.75
C TYR A 142 10.20 1.46 -18.63
N THR A 143 9.33 0.48 -18.36
CA THR A 143 9.52 -0.49 -17.26
C THR A 143 10.64 -1.49 -17.54
N ARG A 144 10.83 -1.91 -18.79
CA ARG A 144 11.85 -2.90 -19.18
C ARG A 144 13.21 -2.30 -19.46
N CYS A 145 13.29 -1.08 -19.93
CA CYS A 145 14.53 -0.44 -20.34
C CYS A 145 14.98 0.67 -19.38
N VAL A 146 14.08 1.60 -19.03
CA VAL A 146 14.45 2.79 -18.25
C VAL A 146 14.57 2.49 -16.76
N ILE A 147 13.63 1.75 -16.19
CA ILE A 147 13.63 1.45 -14.74
C ILE A 147 14.86 0.62 -14.34
N PRO A 148 15.23 -0.48 -15.02
CA PRO A 148 16.43 -1.26 -14.66
C PRO A 148 17.74 -0.45 -14.78
N VAL A 149 17.87 0.39 -15.81
CA VAL A 149 19.05 1.25 -15.99
C VAL A 149 19.12 2.30 -14.86
N ALA A 150 17.99 2.97 -14.55
CA ALA A 150 17.93 3.92 -13.45
C ALA A 150 18.16 3.24 -12.08
N GLY A 151 17.67 2.01 -11.92
CA GLY A 151 17.91 1.19 -10.72
C GLY A 151 19.38 0.87 -10.50
N ARG A 152 20.12 0.51 -11.57
CA ARG A 152 21.57 0.27 -11.50
C ARG A 152 22.37 1.50 -11.10
N ILE A 153 21.93 2.69 -11.49
CA ILE A 153 22.64 3.95 -11.20
C ILE A 153 22.32 4.42 -9.76
N VAL A 154 21.09 4.25 -9.30
CA VAL A 154 20.60 4.83 -8.03
C VAL A 154 20.63 3.83 -6.87
N SER A 155 20.45 2.53 -7.14
CA SER A 155 20.41 1.48 -6.14
C SER A 155 21.34 0.34 -6.53
N LYS A 156 22.06 -0.22 -5.54
CA LYS A 156 22.90 -1.41 -5.74
C LYS A 156 22.11 -2.71 -5.88
N ASP A 157 20.77 -2.66 -5.72
CA ASP A 157 19.91 -3.84 -5.78
C ASP A 157 19.23 -3.97 -7.16
N VAL A 158 19.91 -4.68 -8.04
CA VAL A 158 19.45 -4.95 -9.42
C VAL A 158 18.25 -5.92 -9.43
N ARG A 159 18.13 -6.82 -8.45
CA ARG A 159 17.10 -7.88 -8.42
C ARG A 159 15.71 -7.30 -8.19
N ALA A 160 15.56 -6.34 -7.28
CA ALA A 160 14.28 -5.70 -7.00
C ALA A 160 13.65 -5.01 -8.22
N TYR A 161 14.48 -4.49 -9.12
CA TYR A 161 14.00 -3.77 -10.32
C TYR A 161 13.69 -4.69 -11.51
N SER A 162 14.31 -5.88 -11.59
CA SER A 162 13.99 -6.86 -12.64
C SER A 162 12.66 -7.58 -12.38
N TYR A 163 12.32 -7.84 -11.11
CA TYR A 163 11.08 -8.49 -10.68
C TYR A 163 9.84 -7.58 -10.79
N LEU A 164 10.02 -6.27 -10.74
CA LEU A 164 8.92 -5.30 -10.65
C LEU A 164 7.90 -5.39 -11.80
N PRO A 165 8.27 -5.48 -13.09
CA PRO A 165 7.29 -5.57 -14.18
C PRO A 165 6.44 -6.84 -14.13
N GLU A 166 7.03 -7.97 -13.71
CA GLU A 166 6.35 -9.26 -13.62
C GLU A 166 5.36 -9.28 -12.47
N SER A 167 5.75 -8.80 -11.29
CA SER A 167 4.86 -8.73 -10.12
C SER A 167 3.68 -7.78 -10.36
N ILE A 168 3.89 -6.65 -11.05
CA ILE A 168 2.80 -5.74 -11.44
C ILE A 168 1.82 -6.43 -12.40
N ALA A 169 2.33 -7.24 -13.35
CA ALA A 169 1.47 -7.92 -14.32
C ALA A 169 0.72 -9.10 -13.72
N ALA A 170 1.25 -9.73 -12.68
CA ALA A 170 0.68 -10.92 -12.04
C ALA A 170 -0.44 -10.59 -11.04
N VAL A 171 -0.39 -9.43 -10.38
CA VAL A 171 -1.40 -9.06 -9.39
C VAL A 171 -2.73 -8.67 -10.06
N ALA A 172 -3.85 -8.99 -9.42
CA ALA A 172 -5.18 -8.57 -9.85
C ALA A 172 -5.26 -7.04 -9.98
N GLN A 173 -5.97 -6.52 -10.99
CA GLN A 173 -6.06 -5.08 -11.27
C GLN A 173 -7.48 -4.67 -11.66
N GLY A 174 -7.85 -3.42 -11.35
CA GLY A 174 -9.15 -2.87 -11.69
C GLY A 174 -10.29 -3.66 -11.03
N GLU A 175 -11.26 -4.08 -11.82
CA GLU A 175 -12.44 -4.82 -11.37
C GLU A 175 -12.09 -6.17 -10.71
N ALA A 176 -11.06 -6.87 -11.19
CA ALA A 176 -10.62 -8.11 -10.56
C ALA A 176 -10.10 -7.88 -9.13
N MET A 177 -9.46 -6.75 -8.86
CA MET A 177 -9.01 -6.38 -7.53
C MET A 177 -10.19 -6.05 -6.60
N THR A 178 -11.16 -5.26 -7.07
CA THR A 178 -12.35 -4.94 -6.28
C THR A 178 -13.22 -6.16 -6.01
N ALA A 179 -13.32 -7.10 -6.96
CA ALA A 179 -14.02 -8.37 -6.74
C ALA A 179 -13.40 -9.21 -5.61
N LEU A 180 -12.04 -9.27 -5.53
CA LEU A 180 -11.36 -9.92 -4.40
C LEU A 180 -11.61 -9.21 -3.07
N MET A 181 -11.69 -7.88 -3.07
CA MET A 181 -12.02 -7.12 -1.87
C MET A 181 -13.47 -7.41 -1.42
N GLU A 182 -14.41 -7.53 -2.35
CA GLU A 182 -15.81 -7.89 -2.08
C GLU A 182 -15.93 -9.32 -1.57
N GLU A 183 -15.22 -10.28 -2.18
CA GLU A 183 -15.18 -11.67 -1.72
C GLU A 183 -14.59 -11.79 -0.30
N ALA A 184 -13.70 -10.89 0.08
CA ALA A 184 -13.15 -10.79 1.43
C ALA A 184 -14.10 -10.15 2.45
N GLY A 185 -15.31 -9.70 2.05
CA GLY A 185 -16.31 -9.11 2.93
C GLY A 185 -16.30 -7.58 3.00
N LEU A 186 -15.59 -6.92 2.08
CA LEU A 186 -15.67 -5.47 1.94
C LEU A 186 -16.82 -5.08 1.01
N SER A 187 -17.33 -3.88 1.16
CA SER A 187 -18.41 -3.31 0.33
C SER A 187 -18.05 -1.93 -0.17
N ASP A 188 -18.89 -1.39 -1.05
CA ASP A 188 -18.72 -0.07 -1.64
C ASP A 188 -17.31 0.10 -2.21
N THR A 189 -16.82 -0.99 -2.84
CA THR A 189 -15.48 -1.03 -3.43
C THR A 189 -15.42 -0.13 -4.65
N ALA A 190 -14.32 0.58 -4.77
CA ALA A 190 -14.08 1.46 -5.90
C ALA A 190 -12.58 1.50 -6.24
N PHE A 191 -12.27 1.84 -7.48
CA PHE A 191 -10.90 2.12 -7.85
C PHE A 191 -10.76 3.34 -8.73
N ARG A 192 -9.63 4.01 -8.61
CA ARG A 192 -9.27 5.18 -9.42
C ARG A 192 -7.88 5.03 -10.02
N ARG A 193 -7.81 4.96 -11.33
CA ARG A 193 -6.55 4.93 -12.07
C ARG A 193 -5.89 6.31 -12.08
N MET A 194 -4.57 6.31 -11.86
CA MET A 194 -3.73 7.48 -11.84
C MET A 194 -2.74 7.43 -12.99
N THR A 195 -2.41 8.59 -13.58
CA THR A 195 -1.37 8.72 -14.61
C THR A 195 -1.52 7.63 -15.70
N PHE A 196 -2.62 7.72 -16.45
CA PHE A 196 -2.96 6.79 -17.53
C PHE A 196 -3.07 5.30 -17.10
N GLY A 197 -3.21 5.02 -15.79
CA GLY A 197 -3.32 3.68 -15.25
C GLY A 197 -1.99 3.03 -14.85
N VAL A 198 -0.92 3.79 -14.67
CA VAL A 198 0.37 3.30 -14.14
C VAL A 198 0.29 3.00 -12.65
N CYS A 199 -0.63 3.64 -11.95
CA CYS A 199 -0.91 3.42 -10.54
C CYS A 199 -2.42 3.46 -10.32
N THR A 200 -2.93 2.65 -9.40
CA THR A 200 -4.35 2.60 -9.07
C THR A 200 -4.53 2.69 -7.56
N ILE A 201 -5.50 3.48 -7.13
CA ILE A 201 -5.97 3.54 -5.74
C ILE A 201 -7.27 2.75 -5.68
N TYR A 202 -7.36 1.81 -4.73
CA TYR A 202 -8.55 1.03 -4.42
C TYR A 202 -9.05 1.40 -3.04
N THR A 203 -10.36 1.43 -2.86
CA THR A 203 -11.02 1.68 -1.59
C THR A 203 -12.16 0.70 -1.38
N GLY A 204 -12.43 0.34 -0.14
CA GLY A 204 -13.57 -0.48 0.25
C GLY A 204 -13.88 -0.26 1.73
N TYR A 205 -15.09 -0.61 2.16
CA TYR A 205 -15.56 -0.44 3.54
C TYR A 205 -15.99 -1.78 4.12
N LYS A 206 -15.78 -1.97 5.42
CA LYS A 206 -16.41 -3.06 6.17
C LYS A 206 -17.82 -2.67 6.56
N ARG A 207 -18.81 -3.53 6.29
CA ARG A 207 -20.21 -3.40 6.76
C ARG A 207 -20.41 -3.88 8.20
#